data_6feff8f312a0ae4928f87a1b215f54dc
#
_entry.id   6feff8f312a0ae4928f87a1b215f54dc
#
_cell.length_a   1.000
_cell.length_b   1.000
_cell.length_c   1.000
_cell.angle_alpha   90.00
_cell.angle_beta   90.00
_cell.angle_gamma   90.00
#
_symmetry.space_group_name_H-M   'P 1'
#
loop_
_entity.id
_entity.type
_entity.pdbx_description
1 polymer ?
#
loop_
_entity_poly.entity_id
_entity_poly.type
_entity_poly.pdbx_seq_one_letter_code
_entity_poly.pdbx_strand_id
1 'polypeptide(L)'
;MKRVGFSLVLCRYIDMDVEATIGHFNLIIVDSLVMKKESRIGHLNFIKGGFDVLMDEKSSIHNLNKISSIAVLYESVCLHLRRNARIGVSHLLDLTSSITIGENSMLAGADTQIWTHSFYFEETGMGYVRVDGEVHIGSNCYIGARCTILPNVFIGNAITVGAATCVSKSLKNKGAYVSPPVIHLDYSFDEAVLKLKGREMMSRIYKADYLMVLPYCF
;
A
#
# COMPACT_ATOMS: atom_id res chain seq x y z
N MET A 1 -14.22 1.87 -30.17
CA MET A 1 -12.78 2.16 -30.21
C MET A 1 -12.28 2.22 -28.76
N LYS A 2 -11.40 1.31 -28.35
CA LYS A 2 -10.88 1.30 -26.97
C LYS A 2 -10.15 2.64 -26.69
N ARG A 3 -10.44 3.29 -25.57
CA ARG A 3 -9.86 4.59 -25.22
C ARG A 3 -8.59 4.38 -24.40
N VAL A 4 -7.51 4.02 -25.08
CA VAL A 4 -6.17 3.89 -24.46
C VAL A 4 -5.34 5.08 -24.91
N GLY A 5 -4.84 5.86 -23.93
CA GLY A 5 -3.91 6.95 -24.16
C GLY A 5 -2.51 6.44 -24.54
N PHE A 6 -1.55 7.34 -24.59
CA PHE A 6 -0.15 6.99 -24.91
C PHE A 6 0.47 6.26 -23.70
N SER A 7 0.29 4.94 -23.65
CA SER A 7 0.73 4.05 -22.55
C SER A 7 1.21 2.71 -23.12
N LEU A 8 2.17 2.07 -22.42
CA LEU A 8 2.60 0.72 -22.74
C LEU A 8 1.81 -0.29 -21.90
N VAL A 9 1.06 -1.16 -22.55
CA VAL A 9 0.26 -2.20 -21.89
C VAL A 9 0.66 -3.57 -22.48
N LEU A 10 1.26 -4.41 -21.65
CA LEU A 10 1.67 -5.78 -21.98
C LEU A 10 1.01 -6.74 -21.01
N CYS A 11 0.18 -7.63 -21.50
CA CYS A 11 -0.49 -8.66 -20.70
C CYS A 11 -0.80 -9.89 -21.56
N ARG A 12 -0.94 -11.06 -20.94
CA ARG A 12 -1.33 -12.29 -21.63
C ARG A 12 -2.80 -12.26 -22.04
N TYR A 13 -3.63 -11.64 -21.20
CA TYR A 13 -5.05 -11.50 -21.45
C TYR A 13 -5.50 -10.06 -21.16
N ILE A 14 -6.31 -9.50 -22.07
CA ILE A 14 -6.91 -8.17 -21.89
C ILE A 14 -8.38 -8.20 -22.31
N ASP A 15 -9.24 -7.83 -21.37
CA ASP A 15 -10.66 -7.56 -21.62
C ASP A 15 -11.03 -6.18 -21.11
N MET A 16 -11.43 -5.32 -22.03
CA MET A 16 -11.80 -3.93 -21.72
C MET A 16 -13.16 -3.61 -22.33
N ASP A 17 -14.04 -3.12 -21.47
CA ASP A 17 -15.30 -2.52 -21.93
C ASP A 17 -15.03 -1.30 -22.82
N VAL A 18 -15.98 -1.00 -23.70
CA VAL A 18 -15.86 0.15 -24.64
C VAL A 18 -15.85 1.51 -23.95
N GLU A 19 -16.38 1.59 -22.74
CA GLU A 19 -16.40 2.79 -21.91
C GLU A 19 -15.24 2.82 -20.90
N ALA A 20 -14.44 1.77 -20.81
CA ALA A 20 -13.23 1.76 -20.00
C ALA A 20 -12.12 2.61 -20.63
N THR A 21 -11.29 3.24 -19.79
CA THR A 21 -10.24 4.15 -20.28
C THR A 21 -8.91 3.94 -19.57
N ILE A 22 -7.82 4.03 -20.33
CA ILE A 22 -6.45 4.11 -19.81
C ILE A 22 -5.86 5.45 -20.26
N GLY A 23 -5.35 6.23 -19.31
CA GLY A 23 -4.72 7.52 -19.56
C GLY A 23 -3.35 7.41 -20.23
N HIS A 24 -2.49 8.39 -20.00
CA HIS A 24 -1.20 8.52 -20.68
C HIS A 24 -0.02 8.14 -19.77
N PHE A 25 1.06 7.70 -20.39
CA PHE A 25 2.36 7.43 -19.76
C PHE A 25 2.30 6.39 -18.65
N ASN A 26 1.39 5.40 -18.77
CA ASN A 26 1.38 4.25 -17.89
C ASN A 26 2.31 3.16 -18.43
N LEU A 27 2.98 2.45 -17.52
CA LEU A 27 3.64 1.18 -17.79
C LEU A 27 2.85 0.09 -17.08
N ILE A 28 2.13 -0.75 -17.84
CA ILE A 28 1.29 -1.84 -17.33
C ILE A 28 1.80 -3.16 -17.90
N ILE A 29 2.39 -4.00 -17.05
CA ILE A 29 2.93 -5.31 -17.42
C ILE A 29 2.42 -6.32 -16.40
N VAL A 30 1.36 -7.04 -16.72
CA VAL A 30 0.61 -7.93 -15.81
C VAL A 30 0.16 -9.19 -16.52
N ASP A 31 -0.28 -10.22 -15.80
CA ASP A 31 -0.78 -11.45 -16.42
C ASP A 31 -2.12 -11.21 -17.13
N SER A 32 -3.09 -10.62 -16.45
CA SER A 32 -4.33 -10.20 -17.09
C SER A 32 -4.78 -8.81 -16.66
N LEU A 33 -5.50 -8.14 -17.55
CA LEU A 33 -6.15 -6.86 -17.30
C LEU A 33 -7.60 -6.91 -17.73
N VAL A 34 -8.51 -6.90 -16.74
CA VAL A 34 -9.95 -6.86 -16.99
C VAL A 34 -10.50 -5.54 -16.49
N MET A 35 -11.09 -4.75 -17.37
CA MET A 35 -11.66 -3.45 -17.08
C MET A 35 -13.12 -3.40 -17.51
N LYS A 36 -14.02 -3.39 -16.53
CA LYS A 36 -15.46 -3.31 -16.77
C LYS A 36 -15.91 -1.88 -17.06
N LYS A 37 -17.19 -1.73 -17.34
CA LYS A 37 -17.84 -0.48 -17.77
C LYS A 37 -17.43 0.72 -16.91
N GLU A 38 -17.05 1.84 -17.57
CA GLU A 38 -16.66 3.10 -16.95
C GLU A 38 -15.46 3.02 -15.99
N SER A 39 -14.73 1.89 -15.95
CA SER A 39 -13.54 1.80 -15.15
C SER A 39 -12.39 2.61 -15.77
N ARG A 40 -11.46 3.10 -14.93
CA ARG A 40 -10.44 4.06 -15.40
C ARG A 40 -9.08 3.82 -14.76
N ILE A 41 -8.04 3.83 -15.57
CA ILE A 41 -6.65 3.99 -15.13
C ILE A 41 -6.20 5.38 -15.57
N GLY A 42 -5.72 6.19 -14.65
CA GLY A 42 -5.26 7.56 -14.89
C GLY A 42 -3.91 7.61 -15.63
N HIS A 43 -3.01 8.44 -15.14
CA HIS A 43 -1.75 8.75 -15.81
C HIS A 43 -0.53 8.39 -14.96
N LEU A 44 0.60 8.09 -15.62
CA LEU A 44 1.89 7.93 -14.98
C LEU A 44 1.91 6.82 -13.91
N ASN A 45 1.11 5.78 -14.08
CA ASN A 45 1.13 4.64 -13.17
C ASN A 45 2.18 3.61 -13.62
N PHE A 46 2.84 2.98 -12.64
CA PHE A 46 3.72 1.84 -12.81
C PHE A 46 3.03 0.61 -12.20
N ILE A 47 2.50 -0.28 -13.06
CA ILE A 47 1.77 -1.49 -12.67
C ILE A 47 2.50 -2.67 -13.28
N LYS A 48 3.29 -3.43 -12.46
CA LYS A 48 4.15 -4.47 -13.00
C LYS A 48 4.28 -5.66 -12.07
N GLY A 49 4.02 -6.85 -12.58
CA GLY A 49 4.25 -8.13 -11.89
C GLY A 49 3.45 -9.28 -12.47
N GLY A 50 3.65 -10.48 -11.92
CA GLY A 50 2.89 -11.68 -12.27
C GLY A 50 1.57 -11.76 -11.50
N PHE A 51 0.66 -10.83 -11.73
CA PHE A 51 -0.66 -10.79 -11.10
C PHE A 51 -1.73 -10.30 -12.06
N ASP A 52 -2.98 -10.59 -11.71
CA ASP A 52 -4.14 -10.13 -12.44
C ASP A 52 -4.63 -8.77 -11.91
N VAL A 53 -5.17 -7.95 -12.80
CA VAL A 53 -5.85 -6.70 -12.43
C VAL A 53 -7.30 -6.80 -12.88
N LEU A 54 -8.21 -6.81 -11.90
CA LEU A 54 -9.64 -6.84 -12.13
C LEU A 54 -10.28 -5.54 -11.62
N MET A 55 -10.85 -4.78 -12.53
CA MET A 55 -11.52 -3.51 -12.25
C MET A 55 -13.00 -3.63 -12.57
N ASP A 56 -13.81 -3.69 -11.53
CA ASP A 56 -15.26 -3.67 -11.68
C ASP A 56 -15.77 -2.29 -12.15
N GLU A 57 -17.05 -2.20 -12.43
CA GLU A 57 -17.69 -1.00 -12.99
C GLU A 57 -17.38 0.26 -12.15
N LYS A 58 -17.08 1.36 -12.84
CA LYS A 58 -16.80 2.69 -12.25
C LYS A 58 -15.62 2.72 -11.29
N SER A 59 -14.85 1.63 -11.17
CA SER A 59 -13.63 1.63 -10.36
C SER A 59 -12.53 2.45 -11.01
N SER A 60 -11.58 2.95 -10.19
CA SER A 60 -10.51 3.77 -10.74
C SER A 60 -9.18 3.64 -10.01
N ILE A 61 -8.11 3.64 -10.78
CA ILE A 61 -6.74 3.89 -10.33
C ILE A 61 -6.37 5.27 -10.87
N HIS A 62 -6.12 6.24 -9.97
CA HIS A 62 -5.75 7.59 -10.41
C HIS A 62 -4.30 7.65 -10.90
N ASN A 63 -3.52 8.63 -10.48
CA ASN A 63 -2.23 8.92 -11.09
C ASN A 63 -1.05 8.54 -10.19
N LEU A 64 0.13 8.30 -10.79
CA LEU A 64 1.42 8.19 -10.09
C LEU A 64 1.49 7.00 -9.10
N ASN A 65 0.63 5.99 -9.25
CA ASN A 65 0.67 4.84 -8.36
C ASN A 65 1.76 3.86 -8.77
N LYS A 66 2.42 3.26 -7.79
CA LYS A 66 3.33 2.13 -7.96
C LYS A 66 2.69 0.88 -7.42
N ILE A 67 2.33 -0.04 -8.31
CA ILE A 67 1.67 -1.30 -8.00
C ILE A 67 2.56 -2.40 -8.57
N SER A 68 3.20 -3.19 -7.69
CA SER A 68 4.17 -4.16 -8.17
C SER A 68 4.28 -5.37 -7.24
N SER A 69 4.73 -6.50 -7.78
CA SER A 69 5.13 -7.68 -7.02
C SER A 69 6.63 -7.94 -7.15
N ILE A 70 7.25 -8.48 -6.12
CA ILE A 70 8.66 -8.89 -6.15
C ILE A 70 8.77 -10.27 -6.82
N ALA A 71 8.08 -11.24 -6.27
CA ALA A 71 7.98 -12.59 -6.82
C ALA A 71 6.65 -13.19 -6.35
N VAL A 72 5.83 -13.58 -7.28
CA VAL A 72 4.58 -14.29 -7.00
C VAL A 72 4.93 -15.77 -6.85
N LEU A 73 4.69 -16.32 -5.65
CA LEU A 73 4.91 -17.74 -5.34
C LEU A 73 3.63 -18.56 -5.45
N TYR A 74 2.50 -17.90 -5.64
CA TYR A 74 1.19 -18.51 -5.67
C TYR A 74 0.56 -18.34 -7.04
N GLU A 75 -0.26 -19.31 -7.43
CA GLU A 75 -1.15 -19.17 -8.56
C GLU A 75 -2.26 -18.17 -8.20
N SER A 76 -2.62 -17.28 -9.12
CA SER A 76 -3.76 -16.36 -9.06
C SER A 76 -3.69 -15.23 -8.00
N VAL A 77 -2.61 -14.48 -7.96
CA VAL A 77 -2.58 -13.19 -7.24
C VAL A 77 -3.36 -12.15 -8.04
N CYS A 78 -4.22 -11.39 -7.37
CA CYS A 78 -5.10 -10.41 -8.01
C CYS A 78 -5.18 -9.09 -7.25
N LEU A 79 -5.10 -7.99 -7.99
CA LEU A 79 -5.59 -6.70 -7.55
C LEU A 79 -7.05 -6.57 -8.00
N HIS A 80 -7.98 -6.64 -7.05
CA HIS A 80 -9.40 -6.51 -7.36
C HIS A 80 -9.98 -5.20 -6.82
N LEU A 81 -10.37 -4.32 -7.70
CA LEU A 81 -11.16 -3.14 -7.38
C LEU A 81 -12.63 -3.44 -7.65
N ARG A 82 -13.43 -3.51 -6.58
CA ARG A 82 -14.88 -3.69 -6.69
C ARG A 82 -15.56 -2.45 -7.25
N ARG A 83 -16.85 -2.54 -7.52
CA ARG A 83 -17.63 -1.45 -8.11
C ARG A 83 -17.41 -0.12 -7.39
N ASN A 84 -17.08 0.95 -8.14
CA ASN A 84 -16.81 2.29 -7.65
C ASN A 84 -15.66 2.38 -6.61
N ALA A 85 -14.81 1.36 -6.50
CA ALA A 85 -13.62 1.41 -5.67
C ALA A 85 -12.56 2.33 -6.29
N ARG A 86 -11.79 3.04 -5.47
CA ARG A 86 -10.84 4.04 -5.96
C ARG A 86 -9.49 3.92 -5.28
N ILE A 87 -8.44 3.93 -6.08
CA ILE A 87 -7.06 4.17 -5.64
C ILE A 87 -6.72 5.61 -6.04
N GLY A 88 -6.40 6.45 -5.05
CA GLY A 88 -6.04 7.85 -5.25
C GLY A 88 -4.68 8.03 -5.93
N VAL A 89 -3.90 8.98 -5.47
CA VAL A 89 -2.66 9.41 -6.13
C VAL A 89 -1.43 8.98 -5.34
N SER A 90 -0.37 8.56 -6.04
CA SER A 90 0.95 8.27 -5.44
C SER A 90 0.94 7.20 -4.34
N HIS A 91 0.10 6.18 -4.46
CA HIS A 91 0.11 5.05 -3.54
C HIS A 91 1.10 3.98 -3.97
N LEU A 92 1.62 3.21 -2.99
CA LEU A 92 2.45 2.04 -3.21
C LEU A 92 1.67 0.79 -2.77
N LEU A 93 1.45 -0.14 -3.70
CA LEU A 93 0.81 -1.42 -3.42
C LEU A 93 1.76 -2.56 -3.80
N ASP A 94 2.08 -3.38 -2.81
CA ASP A 94 2.80 -4.62 -3.02
C ASP A 94 1.82 -5.77 -3.28
N LEU A 95 1.89 -6.34 -4.45
CA LEU A 95 1.05 -7.45 -4.93
C LEU A 95 1.80 -8.80 -4.87
N THR A 96 2.55 -9.04 -3.81
CA THR A 96 3.10 -10.37 -3.53
C THR A 96 2.01 -11.37 -3.17
N SER A 97 0.92 -10.90 -2.55
CA SER A 97 -0.36 -11.58 -2.38
C SER A 97 -1.51 -10.66 -2.81
N SER A 98 -2.72 -11.19 -2.87
CA SER A 98 -3.89 -10.47 -3.39
C SER A 98 -4.28 -9.27 -2.55
N ILE A 99 -4.76 -8.22 -3.23
CA ILE A 99 -5.36 -7.05 -2.62
C ILE A 99 -6.78 -6.87 -3.18
N THR A 100 -7.76 -6.79 -2.29
CA THR A 100 -9.14 -6.44 -2.66
C THR A 100 -9.54 -5.13 -2.04
N ILE A 101 -10.09 -4.22 -2.85
CA ILE A 101 -10.71 -2.98 -2.39
C ILE A 101 -12.21 -3.07 -2.67
N GLY A 102 -12.99 -3.07 -1.61
CA GLY A 102 -14.44 -3.26 -1.63
C GLY A 102 -15.21 -2.11 -2.30
N GLU A 103 -16.47 -2.38 -2.54
CA GLU A 103 -17.36 -1.45 -3.24
C GLU A 103 -17.45 -0.10 -2.53
N ASN A 104 -17.44 1.00 -3.30
CA ASN A 104 -17.50 2.39 -2.82
C ASN A 104 -16.38 2.75 -1.82
N SER A 105 -15.28 2.01 -1.79
CA SER A 105 -14.15 2.27 -0.90
C SER A 105 -13.04 3.02 -1.60
N MET A 106 -12.26 3.77 -0.82
CA MET A 106 -11.23 4.63 -1.37
C MET A 106 -9.94 4.63 -0.55
N LEU A 107 -8.81 4.44 -1.24
CA LEU A 107 -7.52 4.92 -0.76
C LEU A 107 -7.41 6.40 -1.12
N ALA A 108 -7.55 7.28 -0.13
CA ALA A 108 -7.67 8.71 -0.33
C ALA A 108 -6.35 9.44 -0.06
N GLY A 109 -6.24 10.64 -0.62
CA GLY A 109 -5.03 11.44 -0.52
C GLY A 109 -3.88 10.83 -1.30
N ALA A 110 -2.71 10.75 -0.68
CA ALA A 110 -1.50 10.23 -1.29
C ALA A 110 -0.66 9.39 -0.32
N ASP A 111 0.33 8.67 -0.85
CA ASP A 111 1.43 8.02 -0.14
C ASP A 111 1.01 6.91 0.84
N THR A 112 -0.20 6.35 0.71
CA THR A 112 -0.58 5.15 1.46
C THR A 112 0.13 3.94 0.88
N GLN A 113 0.63 3.07 1.76
CA GLN A 113 1.34 1.85 1.42
C GLN A 113 0.53 0.63 1.86
N ILE A 114 0.38 -0.35 0.96
CA ILE A 114 -0.17 -1.66 1.27
C ILE A 114 0.92 -2.70 1.03
N TRP A 115 1.26 -3.43 2.07
CA TRP A 115 2.25 -4.49 2.03
C TRP A 115 1.58 -5.84 2.20
N THR A 116 1.86 -6.78 1.32
CA THR A 116 1.34 -8.14 1.38
C THR A 116 2.40 -9.18 1.71
N HIS A 117 3.63 -8.74 2.02
CA HIS A 117 4.69 -9.59 2.54
C HIS A 117 5.50 -8.90 3.64
N SER A 118 6.17 -9.70 4.46
CA SER A 118 7.14 -9.28 5.46
C SER A 118 8.16 -10.38 5.71
N PHE A 119 9.21 -10.08 6.48
CA PHE A 119 10.27 -11.02 6.80
C PHE A 119 10.57 -11.05 8.29
N TYR A 120 10.83 -12.25 8.81
CA TYR A 120 11.45 -12.46 10.10
C TYR A 120 12.86 -13.00 9.87
N PHE A 121 13.86 -12.32 10.40
CA PHE A 121 15.25 -12.75 10.33
C PHE A 121 15.61 -13.54 11.59
N GLU A 122 16.39 -14.60 11.39
CA GLU A 122 17.01 -15.35 12.48
C GLU A 122 18.04 -14.48 13.21
N GLU A 123 18.21 -14.68 14.52
CA GLU A 123 19.14 -13.91 15.35
C GLU A 123 20.59 -13.95 14.84
N THR A 124 21.00 -15.06 14.25
CA THR A 124 22.34 -15.23 13.66
C THR A 124 22.51 -14.49 12.34
N GLY A 125 21.43 -14.00 11.73
CA GLY A 125 21.42 -13.39 10.40
C GLY A 125 21.63 -14.38 9.24
N MET A 126 21.69 -15.68 9.51
CA MET A 126 21.93 -16.72 8.50
C MET A 126 20.68 -17.15 7.76
N GLY A 127 19.51 -16.90 8.31
CA GLY A 127 18.23 -17.30 7.74
C GLY A 127 17.15 -16.25 7.93
N TYR A 128 16.08 -16.40 7.14
CA TYR A 128 14.85 -15.62 7.30
C TYR A 128 13.62 -16.42 6.87
N VAL A 129 12.50 -16.06 7.43
CA VAL A 129 11.20 -16.58 7.02
C VAL A 129 10.41 -15.43 6.40
N ARG A 130 9.89 -15.64 5.18
CA ARG A 130 8.97 -14.72 4.54
C ARG A 130 7.55 -15.06 4.97
N VAL A 131 6.79 -14.04 5.32
CA VAL A 131 5.37 -14.15 5.68
C VAL A 131 4.57 -13.35 4.66
N ASP A 132 3.74 -14.04 3.89
CA ASP A 132 2.85 -13.44 2.90
C ASP A 132 1.42 -13.43 3.45
N GLY A 133 0.64 -12.43 3.08
CA GLY A 133 -0.75 -12.35 3.50
C GLY A 133 -1.55 -11.34 2.70
N GLU A 134 -2.74 -11.75 2.29
CA GLU A 134 -3.66 -10.91 1.54
C GLU A 134 -4.13 -9.71 2.36
N VAL A 135 -4.46 -8.63 1.65
CA VAL A 135 -5.10 -7.46 2.25
C VAL A 135 -6.49 -7.29 1.64
N HIS A 136 -7.46 -7.22 2.52
CA HIS A 136 -8.85 -7.01 2.13
C HIS A 136 -9.42 -5.76 2.80
N ILE A 137 -9.88 -4.82 1.99
CA ILE A 137 -10.62 -3.63 2.42
C ILE A 137 -12.07 -3.83 2.03
N GLY A 138 -12.97 -3.83 3.02
CA GLY A 138 -14.40 -4.01 2.82
C GLY A 138 -15.05 -2.85 2.07
N SER A 139 -16.37 -2.86 2.01
CA SER A 139 -17.16 -1.86 1.30
C SER A 139 -17.41 -0.59 2.13
N ASN A 140 -17.57 0.55 1.46
CA ASN A 140 -17.84 1.86 2.08
C ASN A 140 -16.74 2.29 3.07
N CYS A 141 -15.49 2.00 2.74
CA CYS A 141 -14.33 2.34 3.56
C CYS A 141 -13.60 3.57 3.01
N TYR A 142 -13.09 4.38 3.92
CA TYR A 142 -12.19 5.48 3.62
C TYR A 142 -10.86 5.26 4.29
N ILE A 143 -9.79 5.18 3.52
CA ILE A 143 -8.42 5.07 4.03
C ILE A 143 -7.72 6.40 3.77
N GLY A 144 -7.34 7.09 4.83
CA GLY A 144 -6.67 8.39 4.76
C GLY A 144 -5.28 8.33 4.14
N ALA A 145 -4.70 9.50 3.89
CA ALA A 145 -3.36 9.63 3.32
C ALA A 145 -2.27 9.06 4.23
N ARG A 146 -1.17 8.59 3.65
CA ARG A 146 0.03 8.11 4.36
C ARG A 146 -0.23 6.99 5.37
N CYS A 147 -1.27 6.21 5.14
CA CYS A 147 -1.49 4.99 5.94
C CYS A 147 -0.53 3.89 5.52
N THR A 148 -0.20 2.99 6.44
CA THR A 148 0.50 1.75 6.15
C THR A 148 -0.38 0.59 6.55
N ILE A 149 -0.70 -0.30 5.60
CA ILE A 149 -1.49 -1.50 5.85
C ILE A 149 -0.57 -2.69 5.71
N LEU A 150 -0.48 -3.51 6.76
CA LEU A 150 0.44 -4.64 6.83
C LEU A 150 -0.20 -5.93 6.28
N PRO A 151 0.62 -6.96 5.99
CA PRO A 151 0.13 -8.23 5.48
C PRO A 151 -0.92 -8.89 6.37
N ASN A 152 -1.81 -9.65 5.75
CA ASN A 152 -2.86 -10.41 6.43
C ASN A 152 -3.88 -9.55 7.20
N VAL A 153 -4.12 -8.32 6.73
CA VAL A 153 -5.10 -7.40 7.33
C VAL A 153 -6.42 -7.46 6.59
N PHE A 154 -7.48 -7.67 7.35
CA PHE A 154 -8.87 -7.54 6.91
C PHE A 154 -9.48 -6.29 7.54
N ILE A 155 -9.94 -5.35 6.71
CA ILE A 155 -10.70 -4.16 7.10
C ILE A 155 -12.17 -4.41 6.73
N GLY A 156 -13.05 -4.45 7.74
CA GLY A 156 -14.49 -4.66 7.54
C GLY A 156 -15.17 -3.51 6.79
N ASN A 157 -16.49 -3.57 6.72
CA ASN A 157 -17.27 -2.55 6.01
C ASN A 157 -17.51 -1.27 6.86
N ALA A 158 -17.73 -0.16 6.20
CA ALA A 158 -18.06 1.14 6.80
C ALA A 158 -17.02 1.61 7.83
N ILE A 159 -15.75 1.49 7.46
CA ILE A 159 -14.61 1.88 8.31
C ILE A 159 -13.90 3.09 7.69
N THR A 160 -13.63 4.06 8.54
CA THR A 160 -12.75 5.20 8.23
C THR A 160 -11.43 5.04 8.95
N VAL A 161 -10.34 5.02 8.23
CA VAL A 161 -8.97 5.06 8.79
C VAL A 161 -8.41 6.45 8.59
N GLY A 162 -8.06 7.11 9.69
CA GLY A 162 -7.45 8.44 9.66
C GLY A 162 -6.05 8.43 9.03
N ALA A 163 -5.62 9.60 8.57
CA ALA A 163 -4.30 9.73 7.94
C ALA A 163 -3.16 9.30 8.87
N ALA A 164 -2.06 8.85 8.27
CA ALA A 164 -0.84 8.41 8.96
C ALA A 164 -1.05 7.27 9.97
N THR A 165 -2.07 6.44 9.75
CA THR A 165 -2.37 5.30 10.62
C THR A 165 -1.69 4.03 10.10
N CYS A 166 -0.98 3.32 10.99
CA CYS A 166 -0.48 1.98 10.71
C CYS A 166 -1.51 0.93 11.14
N VAL A 167 -2.04 0.18 10.16
CA VAL A 167 -3.00 -0.89 10.38
C VAL A 167 -2.27 -2.23 10.36
N SER A 168 -1.90 -2.72 11.53
CA SER A 168 -1.17 -3.99 11.73
C SER A 168 -2.06 -5.15 12.17
N LYS A 169 -3.34 -4.90 12.40
CA LYS A 169 -4.35 -5.89 12.80
C LYS A 169 -5.66 -5.63 12.08
N SER A 170 -6.43 -6.69 11.88
CA SER A 170 -7.73 -6.58 11.23
C SER A 170 -8.70 -5.71 12.02
N LEU A 171 -9.44 -4.86 11.30
CA LEU A 171 -10.44 -3.93 11.84
C LEU A 171 -11.83 -4.49 11.54
N LYS A 172 -12.54 -4.94 12.56
CA LYS A 172 -13.82 -5.67 12.37
C LYS A 172 -15.05 -4.76 12.55
N ASN A 173 -14.98 -3.83 13.49
CA ASN A 173 -16.14 -3.01 13.85
C ASN A 173 -16.18 -1.75 12.98
N LYS A 174 -17.38 -1.40 12.51
CA LYS A 174 -17.60 -0.13 11.80
C LYS A 174 -17.21 1.08 12.67
N GLY A 175 -16.73 2.14 12.06
CA GLY A 175 -16.37 3.37 12.77
C GLY A 175 -15.04 3.96 12.31
N ALA A 176 -14.50 4.86 13.10
CA ALA A 176 -13.25 5.54 12.81
C ALA A 176 -12.09 4.97 13.64
N TYR A 177 -10.97 4.72 12.96
CA TYR A 177 -9.71 4.29 13.54
C TYR A 177 -8.65 5.34 13.23
N VAL A 178 -7.98 5.84 14.24
CA VAL A 178 -6.99 6.91 14.10
C VAL A 178 -5.73 6.60 14.90
N SER A 179 -4.60 7.07 14.42
CA SER A 179 -3.36 7.04 15.21
C SER A 179 -3.49 7.92 16.45
N PRO A 180 -2.79 7.60 17.54
CA PRO A 180 -2.78 8.46 18.71
C PRO A 180 -2.22 9.84 18.33
N PRO A 181 -2.68 10.91 19.00
CA PRO A 181 -2.15 12.26 18.80
C PRO A 181 -0.66 12.32 19.14
N VAL A 182 0.03 13.30 18.60
CA VAL A 182 1.41 13.60 18.97
C VAL A 182 1.47 13.88 20.48
N ILE A 183 2.39 13.22 21.17
CA ILE A 183 2.60 13.40 22.61
C ILE A 183 3.81 14.30 22.79
N HIS A 184 3.63 15.41 23.52
CA HIS A 184 4.75 16.22 23.97
C HIS A 184 5.42 15.51 25.15
N LEU A 185 6.71 15.27 25.02
CA LEU A 185 7.53 14.72 26.09
C LEU A 185 8.38 15.86 26.67
N ASP A 186 7.96 16.37 27.83
CA ASP A 186 8.65 17.45 28.52
C ASP A 186 9.80 16.87 29.33
N TYR A 187 10.95 16.74 28.70
CA TYR A 187 12.19 16.37 29.36
C TYR A 187 13.42 16.98 28.66
N SER A 188 14.45 17.28 29.44
CA SER A 188 15.72 17.78 28.92
C SER A 188 16.51 16.72 28.16
N PHE A 189 17.55 17.16 27.44
CA PHE A 189 18.46 16.25 26.77
C PHE A 189 19.11 15.25 27.74
N ASP A 190 19.54 15.69 28.91
CA ASP A 190 20.18 14.83 29.91
C ASP A 190 19.21 13.76 30.45
N GLU A 191 17.98 14.14 30.71
CA GLU A 191 16.93 13.18 31.11
C GLU A 191 16.61 12.19 30.01
N ALA A 192 16.59 12.61 28.75
CA ALA A 192 16.45 11.71 27.62
C ALA A 192 17.59 10.70 27.56
N VAL A 193 18.83 11.15 27.72
CA VAL A 193 20.02 10.27 27.73
C VAL A 193 19.95 9.26 28.88
N LEU A 194 19.51 9.68 30.07
CA LEU A 194 19.34 8.79 31.22
C LEU A 194 18.29 7.71 30.96
N LYS A 195 17.13 8.11 30.41
CA LYS A 195 16.07 7.15 30.04
C LYS A 195 16.51 6.13 28.98
N LEU A 196 17.35 6.56 28.05
CA LEU A 196 17.88 5.67 27.00
C LEU A 196 18.94 4.72 27.52
N LYS A 197 19.81 5.16 28.44
CA LYS A 197 20.83 4.30 29.08
C LYS A 197 20.25 3.14 29.89
N GLY A 198 19.05 3.29 30.42
CA GLY A 198 18.34 2.22 31.15
C GLY A 198 17.69 1.16 30.27
N ARG A 199 17.76 1.26 28.95
CA ARG A 199 17.25 0.27 28.00
C ARG A 199 18.40 -0.55 27.43
N GLU A 200 18.50 -1.80 27.80
CA GLU A 200 19.54 -2.74 27.34
C GLU A 200 19.66 -2.86 25.82
N MET A 201 18.64 -2.47 25.07
CA MET A 201 18.63 -2.50 23.61
C MET A 201 19.43 -1.40 22.91
N MET A 202 19.96 -0.42 23.64
CA MET A 202 20.76 0.65 23.02
C MET A 202 22.24 0.53 23.37
N SER A 203 22.92 -0.37 22.73
CA SER A 203 24.35 -0.60 22.92
C SER A 203 25.27 0.51 22.44
N ARG A 204 24.75 1.58 21.80
CA ARG A 204 25.59 2.67 21.25
C ARG A 204 24.88 4.02 21.29
N ILE A 205 24.97 4.71 22.42
CA ILE A 205 24.71 6.15 22.44
C ILE A 205 26.05 6.85 22.22
N TYR A 206 26.23 7.45 21.07
CA TYR A 206 27.40 8.29 20.81
C TYR A 206 27.11 9.69 21.31
N LYS A 207 27.90 10.17 22.28
CA LYS A 207 28.04 11.58 22.53
C LYS A 207 28.91 12.14 21.41
N ALA A 208 28.29 12.76 20.42
CA ALA A 208 29.04 13.45 19.38
C ALA A 208 29.58 14.75 20.01
N ASP A 209 30.85 14.76 20.32
CA ASP A 209 31.55 16.00 20.76
C ASP A 209 31.74 16.98 19.60
N TYR A 210 31.38 16.60 18.40
CA TYR A 210 31.38 17.45 17.20
C TYR A 210 30.16 17.15 16.34
N LEU A 211 29.52 18.20 15.92
CA LEU A 211 28.54 18.22 14.83
C LEU A 211 29.24 17.81 13.51
N MET A 212 29.61 16.56 13.38
CA MET A 212 29.72 15.99 12.05
C MET A 212 28.32 15.53 11.68
N VAL A 213 27.65 16.37 10.96
CA VAL A 213 26.48 16.01 10.17
C VAL A 213 26.92 14.83 9.32
N LEU A 214 26.57 13.63 9.71
CA LEU A 214 26.63 12.50 8.80
C LEU A 214 25.51 12.72 7.78
N PRO A 215 25.86 12.97 6.51
CA PRO A 215 24.88 13.25 5.50
C PRO A 215 24.24 11.95 5.03
N TYR A 216 23.58 11.18 5.68
CA TYR A 216 22.80 10.03 5.20
C TYR A 216 22.21 9.25 6.38
N CYS A 217 21.17 9.78 6.97
CA CYS A 217 20.16 9.00 7.66
C CYS A 217 18.81 9.68 7.43
N PHE A 218 18.27 9.44 6.22
CA PHE A 218 16.85 9.60 5.91
C PHE A 218 16.34 8.30 5.34
#